data_af4e3ae6b82b758b1d053c7687b622d9
#
_entry.id   af4e3ae6b82b758b1d053c7687b622d9
#
_cell.length_a   1.000
_cell.length_b   1.000
_cell.length_c   1.000
_cell.angle_alpha   90.00
_cell.angle_beta   90.00
_cell.angle_gamma   90.00
#
_symmetry.space_group_name_H-M   'P 1'
#
loop_
_entity.id
_entity.type
_entity.pdbx_description
1 polymer ?
#
loop_
_entity_poly.entity_id
_entity_poly.type
_entity_poly.pdbx_seq_one_letter_code
_entity_poly.pdbx_strand_id
1 'polypeptide(L)'
;MKSASTAVLDRHHEDRVREMGRRRREQDARVSALEDARAQAEQDRRAVCLERWPGVLAAIRGLLAAYNDAAGAELLTAREQSHGEDPAVTIASRGAAHGAITIAVDGDALLVRTNQEANAAAALGIARRVDGSRSDTGTAAYLLQGWMDHLS
;
A
#
# COMPACT_ATOMS: atom_id res chain seq x y z
N MET A 1 2.90 -66.10 -13.05
CA MET A 1 4.23 -65.56 -12.68
C MET A 1 4.56 -64.38 -13.57
N LYS A 2 4.80 -63.23 -12.97
CA LYS A 2 5.38 -62.12 -13.71
C LYS A 2 6.81 -62.45 -14.14
N SER A 3 7.17 -62.21 -15.38
CA SER A 3 8.54 -62.33 -15.83
C SER A 3 9.47 -61.35 -15.12
N ALA A 4 10.75 -61.66 -15.04
CA ALA A 4 11.75 -60.74 -14.45
C ALA A 4 11.74 -59.36 -15.16
N SER A 5 11.49 -59.30 -16.46
CA SER A 5 11.36 -58.07 -17.24
C SER A 5 10.18 -57.19 -16.77
N THR A 6 9.04 -57.84 -16.46
CA THR A 6 7.85 -57.10 -15.98
C THR A 6 8.11 -56.51 -14.58
N ALA A 7 8.75 -57.25 -13.70
CA ALA A 7 9.13 -56.74 -12.36
C ALA A 7 10.10 -55.55 -12.43
N VAL A 8 11.06 -55.58 -13.37
CA VAL A 8 11.98 -54.44 -13.58
C VAL A 8 11.25 -53.21 -14.14
N LEU A 9 10.32 -53.41 -15.09
CA LEU A 9 9.51 -52.33 -15.62
C LEU A 9 8.59 -51.69 -14.56
N ASP A 10 7.98 -52.53 -13.71
CA ASP A 10 7.16 -52.06 -12.59
C ASP A 10 7.94 -51.18 -11.61
N ARG A 11 9.15 -51.59 -11.26
CA ARG A 11 10.06 -50.79 -10.40
C ARG A 11 10.45 -49.47 -11.07
N HIS A 12 10.72 -49.51 -12.36
CA HIS A 12 11.07 -48.29 -13.10
C HIS A 12 9.91 -47.28 -13.08
N HIS A 13 8.68 -47.76 -13.28
CA HIS A 13 7.51 -46.90 -13.18
C HIS A 13 7.28 -46.35 -11.77
N GLU A 14 7.47 -47.18 -10.73
CA GLU A 14 7.38 -46.72 -9.36
C GLU A 14 8.41 -45.62 -9.04
N ASP A 15 9.66 -45.82 -9.49
CA ASP A 15 10.74 -44.86 -9.28
C ASP A 15 10.46 -43.53 -9.95
N ARG A 16 9.87 -43.56 -11.16
CA ARG A 16 9.44 -42.34 -11.86
C ARG A 16 8.34 -41.61 -11.10
N VAL A 17 7.36 -42.32 -10.59
CA VAL A 17 6.26 -41.74 -9.82
C VAL A 17 6.79 -41.13 -8.51
N ARG A 18 7.70 -41.79 -7.83
CA ARG A 18 8.35 -41.25 -6.62
C ARG A 18 9.15 -40.00 -6.92
N GLU A 19 9.87 -39.98 -8.03
CA GLU A 19 10.61 -38.79 -8.47
C GLU A 19 9.68 -37.61 -8.79
N MET A 20 8.56 -37.87 -9.45
CA MET A 20 7.53 -36.86 -9.69
C MET A 20 6.99 -36.30 -8.38
N GLY A 21 6.73 -37.16 -7.40
CA GLY A 21 6.27 -36.75 -6.07
C GLY A 21 7.30 -35.90 -5.34
N ARG A 22 8.58 -36.23 -5.42
CA ARG A 22 9.68 -35.43 -4.84
C ARG A 22 9.76 -34.06 -5.50
N ARG A 23 9.71 -34.00 -6.82
CA ARG A 23 9.71 -32.71 -7.57
C ARG A 23 8.52 -31.84 -7.20
N ARG A 24 7.35 -32.44 -7.02
CA ARG A 24 6.16 -31.71 -6.60
C ARG A 24 6.35 -31.12 -5.20
N ARG A 25 6.87 -31.92 -4.27
CA ARG A 25 7.15 -31.45 -2.91
C ARG A 25 8.16 -30.30 -2.91
N GLU A 26 9.22 -30.41 -3.69
CA GLU A 26 10.23 -29.35 -3.81
C GLU A 26 9.64 -28.08 -4.40
N GLN A 27 8.78 -28.21 -5.43
CA GLN A 27 8.08 -27.09 -6.04
C GLN A 27 7.15 -26.41 -5.04
N ASP A 28 6.34 -27.18 -4.33
CA ASP A 28 5.42 -26.67 -3.31
C ASP A 28 6.18 -25.94 -2.18
N ALA A 29 7.33 -26.47 -1.76
CA ALA A 29 8.20 -25.84 -0.78
C ALA A 29 8.77 -24.51 -1.28
N ARG A 30 9.16 -24.41 -2.55
CA ARG A 30 9.64 -23.18 -3.17
C ARG A 30 8.53 -22.12 -3.25
N VAL A 31 7.34 -22.52 -3.65
CA VAL A 31 6.16 -21.63 -3.72
C VAL A 31 5.83 -21.08 -2.33
N SER A 32 5.79 -21.97 -1.33
CA SER A 32 5.54 -21.57 0.06
C SER A 32 6.60 -20.58 0.58
N ALA A 33 7.88 -20.84 0.29
CA ALA A 33 8.98 -19.95 0.69
C ALA A 33 8.87 -18.57 0.02
N LEU A 34 8.45 -18.51 -1.25
CA LEU A 34 8.21 -17.26 -1.96
C LEU A 34 7.03 -16.48 -1.39
N GLU A 35 5.94 -17.15 -1.03
CA GLU A 35 4.78 -16.55 -0.40
C GLU A 35 5.14 -15.96 0.97
N ASP A 36 5.88 -16.72 1.78
CA ASP A 36 6.35 -16.25 3.08
C ASP A 36 7.27 -15.03 2.95
N ALA A 37 8.18 -15.05 1.98
CA ALA A 37 9.07 -13.92 1.71
C ALA A 37 8.30 -12.67 1.27
N ARG A 38 7.27 -12.82 0.44
CA ARG A 38 6.39 -11.70 0.03
C ARG A 38 5.62 -11.13 1.20
N ALA A 39 5.03 -11.99 2.03
CA ALA A 39 4.31 -11.56 3.22
C ALA A 39 5.21 -10.80 4.18
N GLN A 40 6.43 -11.28 4.40
CA GLN A 40 7.42 -10.60 5.24
C GLN A 40 7.83 -9.25 4.65
N ALA A 41 8.06 -9.17 3.34
CA ALA A 41 8.39 -7.92 2.67
C ALA A 41 7.26 -6.89 2.77
N GLU A 42 6.01 -7.31 2.67
CA GLU A 42 4.84 -6.44 2.86
C GLU A 42 4.76 -5.91 4.30
N GLN A 43 4.99 -6.79 5.29
CA GLN A 43 5.02 -6.39 6.70
C GLN A 43 6.14 -5.39 6.98
N ASP A 44 7.32 -5.59 6.40
CA ASP A 44 8.46 -4.68 6.55
C ASP A 44 8.15 -3.30 5.94
N ARG A 45 7.53 -3.26 4.76
CA ARG A 45 7.10 -2.01 4.13
C ARG A 45 6.02 -1.30 4.93
N ARG A 46 5.06 -2.05 5.47
CA ARG A 46 4.03 -1.50 6.36
C ARG A 46 4.65 -0.89 7.61
N ALA A 47 5.60 -1.58 8.23
CA ALA A 47 6.31 -1.07 9.40
C ALA A 47 7.02 0.27 9.10
N VAL A 48 7.65 0.39 7.94
CA VAL A 48 8.28 1.64 7.48
C VAL A 48 7.24 2.75 7.31
N CYS A 49 6.10 2.47 6.69
CA CYS A 49 5.01 3.44 6.55
C CYS A 49 4.49 3.92 7.90
N LEU A 50 4.28 3.01 8.85
CA LEU A 50 3.81 3.35 10.19
C LEU A 50 4.84 4.15 10.98
N GLU A 51 6.12 3.82 10.85
CA GLU A 51 7.22 4.55 11.49
C GLU A 51 7.35 5.98 10.95
N ARG A 52 7.19 6.15 9.64
CA ARG A 52 7.29 7.45 8.98
C ARG A 52 6.04 8.32 9.13
N TRP A 53 4.91 7.73 9.46
CA TRP A 53 3.62 8.43 9.49
C TRP A 53 3.62 9.69 10.35
N PRO A 54 4.14 9.70 11.60
CA PRO A 54 4.13 10.92 12.41
C PRO A 54 4.89 12.09 11.76
N GLY A 55 6.02 11.80 11.10
CA GLY A 55 6.79 12.80 10.37
C GLY A 55 6.06 13.34 9.14
N VAL A 56 5.43 12.45 8.37
CA VAL A 56 4.62 12.82 7.21
C VAL A 56 3.41 13.65 7.64
N LEU A 57 2.73 13.26 8.72
CA LEU A 57 1.60 14.01 9.28
C LEU A 57 2.01 15.41 9.72
N ALA A 58 3.14 15.53 10.40
CA ALA A 58 3.69 16.83 10.83
C ALA A 58 4.03 17.69 9.59
N ALA A 59 4.60 17.09 8.54
CA ALA A 59 4.89 17.78 7.28
C ALA A 59 3.61 18.24 6.57
N ILE A 60 2.57 17.41 6.54
CA ILE A 60 1.25 17.78 6.00
C ILE A 60 0.72 19.01 6.75
N ARG A 61 0.71 18.98 8.07
CA ARG A 61 0.25 20.12 8.88
C ARG A 61 1.08 21.38 8.64
N GLY A 62 2.39 21.25 8.47
CA GLY A 62 3.27 22.35 8.12
C GLY A 62 2.94 22.99 6.77
N LEU A 63 2.67 22.18 5.76
CA LEU A 63 2.28 22.66 4.42
C LEU A 63 0.91 23.34 4.44
N LEU A 64 -0.05 22.80 5.20
CA LEU A 64 -1.37 23.43 5.36
C LEU A 64 -1.27 24.76 6.10
N ALA A 65 -0.45 24.85 7.13
CA ALA A 65 -0.20 26.09 7.85
C ALA A 65 0.43 27.15 6.94
N ALA A 66 1.40 26.77 6.12
CA ALA A 66 2.02 27.67 5.14
C ALA A 66 1.00 28.18 4.09
N TYR A 67 0.14 27.29 3.61
CA TYR A 67 -0.93 27.65 2.68
C TYR A 67 -1.91 28.65 3.34
N ASN A 68 -2.39 28.35 4.53
CA ASN A 68 -3.32 29.21 5.27
C ASN A 68 -2.71 30.59 5.60
N ASP A 69 -1.45 30.61 5.98
CA ASP A 69 -0.73 31.84 6.26
C ASP A 69 -0.61 32.72 5.02
N ALA A 70 -0.23 32.14 3.88
CA ALA A 70 -0.16 32.85 2.60
C ALA A 70 -1.54 33.32 2.10
N ALA A 71 -2.58 32.54 2.36
CA ALA A 71 -3.95 32.90 1.99
C ALA A 71 -4.58 33.93 2.92
N GLY A 72 -4.00 34.17 4.10
CA GLY A 72 -4.52 35.09 5.08
C GLY A 72 -5.77 34.61 5.83
N ALA A 73 -6.11 33.33 5.71
CA ALA A 73 -7.26 32.72 6.36
C ALA A 73 -7.05 31.23 6.54
N GLU A 74 -7.70 30.62 7.53
CA GLU A 74 -7.69 29.18 7.76
C GLU A 74 -8.65 28.49 6.78
N LEU A 75 -8.14 28.19 5.58
CA LEU A 75 -8.91 27.59 4.50
C LEU A 75 -8.81 26.07 4.48
N LEU A 76 -7.69 25.51 4.91
CA LEU A 76 -7.44 24.07 4.95
C LEU A 76 -7.33 23.60 6.40
N THR A 77 -8.09 22.58 6.74
CA THR A 77 -8.08 21.98 8.08
C THR A 77 -7.79 20.48 7.98
N ALA A 78 -6.94 20.00 8.88
CA ALA A 78 -6.59 18.58 8.99
C ALA A 78 -7.25 17.98 10.22
N ARG A 79 -7.87 16.82 10.04
CA ARG A 79 -8.46 16.03 11.11
C ARG A 79 -7.91 14.63 11.09
N GLU A 80 -7.29 14.21 12.17
CA GLU A 80 -6.83 12.83 12.32
C GLU A 80 -8.03 11.91 12.46
N GLN A 81 -7.99 10.82 11.70
CA GLN A 81 -8.95 9.74 11.77
C GLN A 81 -8.18 8.42 11.78
N SER A 82 -8.76 7.40 12.40
CA SER A 82 -8.25 6.05 12.28
C SER A 82 -9.31 5.18 11.64
N HIS A 83 -8.94 4.44 10.59
CA HIS A 83 -9.77 3.40 10.02
C HIS A 83 -9.28 2.05 10.56
N GLY A 84 -9.94 1.55 11.60
CA GLY A 84 -9.47 0.37 12.31
C GLY A 84 -8.14 0.65 13.03
N GLU A 85 -7.09 -0.12 12.70
CA GLU A 85 -5.74 0.08 13.24
C GLU A 85 -4.88 1.03 12.40
N ASP A 86 -5.37 1.49 11.25
CA ASP A 86 -4.60 2.27 10.31
C ASP A 86 -4.77 3.77 10.55
N PRO A 87 -3.67 4.52 10.72
CA PRO A 87 -3.74 5.96 10.89
C PRO A 87 -4.14 6.63 9.57
N ALA A 88 -4.95 7.68 9.69
CA ALA A 88 -5.40 8.48 8.57
C ALA A 88 -5.57 9.94 8.97
N VAL A 89 -5.51 10.83 7.98
CA VAL A 89 -5.82 12.25 8.14
C VAL A 89 -6.76 12.67 7.01
N THR A 90 -7.81 13.38 7.36
CA THR A 90 -8.72 14.01 6.38
C THR A 90 -8.46 15.51 6.37
N ILE A 91 -8.24 16.05 5.17
CA ILE A 91 -8.00 17.46 4.94
C ILE A 91 -9.19 18.02 4.21
N ALA A 92 -9.84 18.99 4.81
CA ALA A 92 -11.00 19.65 4.24
C ALA A 92 -10.66 21.08 3.80
N SER A 93 -11.19 21.49 2.67
CA SER A 93 -11.14 22.87 2.20
C SER A 93 -12.42 23.59 2.60
N ARG A 94 -12.27 24.80 3.10
CA ARG A 94 -13.37 25.69 3.42
C ARG A 94 -13.98 26.23 2.10
N GLY A 95 -15.18 25.81 1.82
CA GLY A 95 -15.83 26.10 0.54
C GLY A 95 -16.10 24.79 -0.22
N ALA A 96 -17.35 24.60 -0.63
CA ALA A 96 -17.86 23.33 -1.11
C ALA A 96 -17.29 22.86 -2.47
N ALA A 97 -16.53 23.70 -3.16
CA ALA A 97 -16.12 23.41 -4.54
C ALA A 97 -15.00 22.36 -4.65
N HIS A 98 -14.24 22.12 -3.59
CA HIS A 98 -12.99 21.34 -3.69
C HIS A 98 -12.95 20.08 -2.83
N GLY A 99 -13.98 19.81 -2.06
CA GLY A 99 -14.15 18.58 -1.31
C GLY A 99 -13.10 18.36 -0.22
N ALA A 100 -12.95 17.11 0.14
CA ALA A 100 -11.97 16.66 1.12
C ALA A 100 -11.07 15.57 0.52
N ILE A 101 -9.87 15.48 1.04
CA ILE A 101 -8.91 14.43 0.69
C ILE A 101 -8.54 13.67 1.96
N THR A 102 -8.48 12.37 1.88
CA THR A 102 -8.03 11.51 2.98
C THR A 102 -6.72 10.84 2.59
N ILE A 103 -5.74 10.96 3.47
CA ILE A 103 -4.45 10.27 3.36
C ILE A 103 -4.38 9.25 4.49
N ALA A 104 -4.13 8.01 4.16
CA ALA A 104 -4.11 6.91 5.11
C ALA A 104 -2.96 5.94 4.84
N VAL A 105 -2.49 5.30 5.89
CA VAL A 105 -1.68 4.10 5.74
C VAL A 105 -2.62 2.94 5.42
N ASP A 106 -2.43 2.31 4.26
CA ASP A 106 -3.20 1.14 3.83
C ASP A 106 -2.22 0.03 3.43
N GLY A 107 -2.19 -1.03 4.24
CA GLY A 107 -1.24 -2.11 4.04
C GLY A 107 0.21 -1.59 4.07
N ASP A 108 0.90 -1.71 2.96
CA ASP A 108 2.30 -1.32 2.77
C ASP A 108 2.49 0.02 2.04
N ALA A 109 1.43 0.80 1.89
CA ALA A 109 1.44 2.04 1.11
C ALA A 109 0.69 3.17 1.80
N LEU A 110 0.98 4.40 1.39
CA LEU A 110 0.15 5.57 1.70
C LEU A 110 -0.88 5.73 0.59
N LEU A 111 -2.14 5.75 0.96
CA LEU A 111 -3.28 5.85 0.06
C LEU A 111 -3.87 7.26 0.14
N VAL A 112 -4.08 7.87 -1.01
CA VAL A 112 -4.78 9.15 -1.13
C VAL A 112 -6.16 8.89 -1.73
N ARG A 113 -7.20 9.32 -1.02
CA ARG A 113 -8.59 9.25 -1.49
C ARG A 113 -9.16 10.66 -1.57
N THR A 114 -9.78 10.98 -2.68
CA THR A 114 -10.50 12.23 -2.85
C THR A 114 -11.98 12.00 -2.68
N ASN A 115 -12.62 12.75 -1.76
CA ASN A 115 -14.05 12.74 -1.55
C ASN A 115 -14.67 13.92 -2.32
N GLN A 116 -14.78 13.79 -3.63
CA GLN A 116 -15.56 14.73 -4.41
C GLN A 116 -16.99 14.18 -4.56
N GLU A 117 -17.94 14.82 -3.93
CA GLU A 117 -19.35 14.42 -4.02
C GLU A 117 -19.92 14.49 -5.44
N ALA A 118 -19.31 15.28 -6.32
CA ALA A 118 -19.82 15.54 -7.67
C ALA A 118 -19.51 14.42 -8.68
N ASN A 119 -18.69 13.42 -8.36
CA ASN A 119 -18.29 12.39 -9.31
C ASN A 119 -18.03 11.05 -8.60
N ALA A 120 -19.01 10.15 -8.66
CA ALA A 120 -18.88 8.80 -8.12
C ALA A 120 -17.70 8.03 -8.74
N ALA A 121 -17.27 8.39 -9.94
CA ALA A 121 -16.09 7.81 -10.61
C ALA A 121 -14.76 8.36 -10.08
N ALA A 122 -14.74 9.53 -9.44
CA ALA A 122 -13.56 10.13 -8.83
C ALA A 122 -13.30 9.62 -7.40
N ALA A 123 -14.22 8.85 -6.84
CA ALA A 123 -14.06 8.18 -5.54
C ALA A 123 -13.10 6.96 -5.61
N LEU A 124 -12.54 6.67 -6.77
CA LEU A 124 -11.49 5.68 -6.92
C LEU A 124 -10.21 6.23 -6.29
N GLY A 125 -9.88 5.72 -5.12
CA GLY A 125 -8.65 6.04 -4.43
C GLY A 125 -7.45 5.77 -5.33
N ILE A 126 -6.64 6.79 -5.55
CA ILE A 126 -5.37 6.62 -6.24
C ILE A 126 -4.37 6.15 -5.21
N ALA A 127 -4.05 4.87 -5.25
CA ALA A 127 -2.96 4.33 -4.43
C ALA A 127 -1.63 4.86 -4.99
N ARG A 128 -0.95 5.68 -4.22
CA ARG A 128 0.40 6.15 -4.54
C ARG A 128 1.38 5.50 -3.59
N ARG A 129 2.31 4.74 -4.14
CA ARG A 129 3.42 4.21 -3.36
C ARG A 129 4.38 5.34 -3.02
N VAL A 130 4.74 5.41 -1.76
CA VAL A 130 5.73 6.38 -1.28
C VAL A 130 7.12 5.88 -1.63
N ASP A 131 7.89 6.71 -2.32
CA ASP A 131 9.31 6.48 -2.49
C ASP A 131 10.02 6.71 -1.14
N GLY A 132 10.67 5.65 -0.62
CA GLY A 132 11.38 5.69 0.66
C GLY A 132 12.57 6.66 0.70
N SER A 133 13.02 7.16 -0.46
CA SER A 133 14.11 8.12 -0.56
C SER A 133 13.68 9.58 -0.33
N ARG A 134 12.38 9.87 -0.37
CA ARG A 134 11.86 11.22 -0.16
C ARG A 134 11.86 11.59 1.32
N SER A 135 12.15 12.87 1.61
CA SER A 135 11.93 13.45 2.93
C SER A 135 10.43 13.43 3.29
N ASP A 136 10.09 13.60 4.55
CA ASP A 136 8.70 13.68 4.99
C ASP A 136 7.96 14.84 4.33
N THR A 137 8.60 16.01 4.22
CA THR A 137 8.04 17.16 3.49
C THR A 137 7.85 16.85 2.01
N GLY A 138 8.81 16.23 1.36
CA GLY A 138 8.71 15.82 -0.05
C GLY A 138 7.61 14.79 -0.27
N THR A 139 7.42 13.86 0.65
CA THR A 139 6.33 12.89 0.63
C THR A 139 4.98 13.58 0.78
N ALA A 140 4.83 14.45 1.77
CA ALA A 140 3.61 15.21 1.99
C ALA A 140 3.24 16.07 0.77
N ALA A 141 4.21 16.78 0.21
CA ALA A 141 4.03 17.59 -1.00
C ALA A 141 3.57 16.73 -2.18
N TYR A 142 4.17 15.56 -2.38
CA TYR A 142 3.78 14.64 -3.44
C TYR A 142 2.34 14.14 -3.27
N LEU A 143 1.94 13.79 -2.05
CA LEU A 143 0.58 13.31 -1.76
C LEU A 143 -0.47 14.39 -1.96
N LEU A 144 -0.15 15.65 -1.66
CA LEU A 144 -1.07 16.77 -1.72
C LEU A 144 -1.09 17.48 -3.08
N GLN A 145 -0.06 17.32 -3.91
CA GLN A 145 0.18 18.12 -5.10
C GLN A 145 -1.03 18.16 -6.05
N GLY A 146 -1.57 17.00 -6.42
CA GLY A 146 -2.69 16.93 -7.34
C GLY A 146 -3.96 17.62 -6.82
N TRP A 147 -4.19 17.53 -5.53
CA TRP A 147 -5.36 18.14 -4.90
C TRP A 147 -5.18 19.66 -4.69
N MET A 148 -3.99 20.06 -4.24
CA MET A 148 -3.69 21.49 -4.02
C MET A 148 -3.73 22.31 -5.32
N ASP A 149 -3.35 21.72 -6.45
CA ASP A 149 -3.42 22.35 -7.75
C ASP A 149 -4.86 22.70 -8.15
N HIS A 150 -5.84 21.98 -7.66
CA HIS A 150 -7.26 22.24 -7.90
C HIS A 150 -7.87 23.27 -6.95
N LEU A 151 -7.15 23.71 -5.93
CA LEU A 151 -7.63 24.67 -4.94
C LEU A 151 -7.45 26.14 -5.40
N SER A 152 -6.67 26.34 -6.41
CA SER A 152 -6.38 27.70 -6.94
C SER A 152 -7.32 28.16 -8.03
#